data_2e01d737e68fe3f4df7d2e60920652ce
#
_entry.id   2e01d737e68fe3f4df7d2e60920652ce
#
_cell.length_a   1.000
_cell.length_b   1.000
_cell.length_c   1.000
_cell.angle_alpha   90.00
_cell.angle_beta   90.00
_cell.angle_gamma   90.00
#
_symmetry.space_group_name_H-M   'P 1'
#
loop_
_entity.id
_entity.type
_entity.pdbx_description
1 polymer ?
#
loop_
_entity_poly.entity_id
_entity_poly.type
_entity_poly.pdbx_seq_one_letter_code
_entity_poly.pdbx_strand_id
1 'polypeptide(L)'
;MTDVNINRTLKNHSIYLAAKSGLNTITRALAKDLAPYIRVNAIAPGAILEPLNAQWTDDEKSKIIDTIPLGRMGTEDEIAKAAIFLAESSYVTGQTLNIDGGKSL
;
A
#
# COMPACT_ATOMS: atom_id res chain seq x y z
N MET A 1 -1.71 6.83 -2.90
CA MET A 1 -1.35 5.50 -2.35
C MET A 1 0.12 5.20 -2.60
N THR A 2 0.82 4.67 -1.63
CA THR A 2 2.18 4.17 -1.77
C THR A 2 2.16 2.67 -2.09
N ASP A 3 3.25 1.94 -1.84
CA ASP A 3 3.35 0.52 -2.15
C ASP A 3 4.13 -0.19 -1.05
N VAL A 4 3.72 -1.40 -0.69
CA VAL A 4 4.41 -2.22 0.33
C VAL A 4 5.83 -2.64 -0.09
N ASN A 5 6.13 -2.58 -1.38
CA ASN A 5 7.44 -2.93 -1.91
C ASN A 5 8.52 -1.84 -1.70
N ILE A 6 8.17 -0.67 -1.15
CA ILE A 6 9.15 0.40 -0.90
C ILE A 6 10.29 -0.02 0.02
N ASN A 7 10.06 -1.01 0.86
CA ASN A 7 11.05 -1.55 1.79
C ASN A 7 11.81 -2.77 1.24
N ARG A 8 11.56 -3.13 -0.02
CA ARG A 8 12.19 -4.26 -0.71
C ARG A 8 12.78 -3.81 -2.03
N THR A 9 13.95 -4.33 -2.37
CA THR A 9 14.53 -4.08 -3.69
C THR A 9 13.99 -5.08 -4.70
N LEU A 10 13.42 -4.58 -5.78
CA LEU A 10 12.96 -5.37 -6.91
C LEU A 10 13.85 -5.10 -8.12
N LYS A 11 14.29 -6.16 -8.79
CA LYS A 11 15.09 -6.03 -10.02
C LYS A 11 14.31 -5.25 -11.08
N ASN A 12 14.98 -4.30 -11.74
CA ASN A 12 14.42 -3.47 -12.81
C ASN A 12 13.25 -2.54 -12.39
N HIS A 13 13.11 -2.21 -11.09
CA HIS A 13 12.06 -1.34 -10.58
C HIS A 13 12.59 -0.12 -9.82
N SER A 14 13.85 0.29 -10.06
CA SER A 14 14.50 1.36 -9.29
C SER A 14 13.74 2.70 -9.34
N ILE A 15 13.29 3.11 -10.53
CA ILE A 15 12.55 4.37 -10.71
C ILE A 15 11.19 4.29 -10.02
N TYR A 16 10.47 3.19 -10.19
CA TYR A 16 9.20 2.94 -9.53
C TYR A 16 9.34 2.99 -8.00
N LEU A 17 10.35 2.30 -7.46
CA LEU A 17 10.61 2.28 -6.01
C LEU A 17 11.02 3.66 -5.49
N ALA A 18 11.82 4.41 -6.24
CA ALA A 18 12.20 5.78 -5.89
C ALA A 18 10.97 6.69 -5.83
N ALA A 19 10.06 6.62 -6.81
CA ALA A 19 8.83 7.39 -6.84
C ALA A 19 7.89 7.05 -5.67
N LYS A 20 7.70 5.76 -5.39
CA LYS A 20 6.84 5.32 -4.27
C LYS A 20 7.46 5.61 -2.90
N SER A 21 8.77 5.51 -2.75
CA SER A 21 9.48 5.91 -1.54
C SER A 21 9.41 7.44 -1.34
N GLY A 22 9.53 8.20 -2.42
CA GLY A 22 9.34 9.65 -2.41
C GLY A 22 7.93 10.03 -1.95
N LEU A 23 6.91 9.33 -2.41
CA LEU A 23 5.53 9.53 -1.98
C LEU A 23 5.36 9.26 -0.47
N ASN A 24 6.00 8.24 0.06
CA ASN A 24 5.99 7.95 1.50
C ASN A 24 6.64 9.07 2.31
N THR A 25 7.78 9.56 1.85
CA THR A 25 8.50 10.67 2.49
C THR A 25 7.69 11.97 2.45
N ILE A 26 7.10 12.30 1.30
CA ILE A 26 6.26 13.50 1.13
C ILE A 26 5.00 13.44 2.02
N THR A 27 4.39 12.28 2.18
CA THR A 27 3.26 12.08 3.10
C THR A 27 3.63 12.55 4.51
N ARG A 28 4.78 12.15 5.01
CA ARG A 28 5.27 12.53 6.34
C ARG A 28 5.63 14.02 6.43
N ALA A 29 6.28 14.56 5.41
CA ALA A 29 6.64 15.97 5.35
C ALA A 29 5.39 16.87 5.34
N LEU A 30 4.46 16.59 4.44
CA LEU A 30 3.19 17.35 4.36
C LEU A 30 2.34 17.22 5.63
N ALA A 31 2.32 16.05 6.26
CA ALA A 31 1.62 15.88 7.52
C ALA A 31 2.15 16.84 8.60
N LYS A 32 3.47 17.04 8.63
CA LYS A 32 4.11 17.96 9.56
C LYS A 32 3.88 19.43 9.19
N ASP A 33 4.01 19.75 7.90
CA ASP A 33 3.88 21.13 7.43
C ASP A 33 2.46 21.67 7.52
N LEU A 34 1.46 20.80 7.32
CA LEU A 34 0.05 21.18 7.28
C LEU A 34 -0.68 21.01 8.61
N ALA A 35 -0.04 20.43 9.62
CA ALA A 35 -0.60 20.38 10.97
C ALA A 35 -0.71 21.79 11.57
N PRO A 36 -1.73 22.05 12.41
CA PRO A 36 -2.81 21.16 12.85
C PRO A 36 -4.05 21.16 11.94
N TYR A 37 -4.01 21.79 10.80
CA TYR A 37 -5.20 22.07 9.97
C TYR A 37 -5.57 20.92 9.04
N ILE A 38 -4.57 20.20 8.53
CA ILE A 38 -4.78 19.11 7.56
C ILE A 38 -3.99 17.88 8.02
N ARG A 39 -4.64 16.74 8.01
CA ARG A 39 -4.01 15.43 8.20
C ARG A 39 -3.62 14.85 6.84
N VAL A 40 -2.47 14.24 6.76
CA VAL A 40 -1.98 13.59 5.55
C VAL A 40 -1.50 12.19 5.91
N ASN A 41 -2.12 11.19 5.30
CA ASN A 41 -1.79 9.78 5.49
C ASN A 41 -1.71 9.08 4.13
N ALA A 42 -1.13 7.90 4.11
CA ALA A 42 -1.03 7.07 2.92
C ALA A 42 -1.52 5.65 3.18
N ILE A 43 -1.94 4.98 2.13
CA ILE A 43 -2.26 3.56 2.11
C ILE A 43 -1.24 2.87 1.21
N ALA A 44 -0.73 1.74 1.64
CA ALA A 44 0.18 0.88 0.88
C ALA A 44 -0.48 -0.48 0.64
N PRO A 45 -1.18 -0.64 -0.48
CA PRO A 45 -1.78 -1.92 -0.84
C PRO A 45 -0.73 -2.97 -1.18
N GLY A 46 -1.01 -4.21 -0.81
CA GLY A 46 -0.29 -5.39 -1.29
C GLY A 46 -0.88 -5.93 -2.60
N ALA A 47 -0.90 -7.25 -2.74
CA ALA A 47 -1.57 -7.90 -3.86
C ALA A 47 -3.08 -7.85 -3.64
N ILE A 48 -3.72 -7.00 -4.42
CA ILE A 48 -5.18 -6.87 -4.48
C ILE A 48 -5.69 -7.68 -5.67
N LEU A 49 -6.98 -7.95 -5.72
CA LEU A 49 -7.59 -8.73 -6.79
C LEU A 49 -7.03 -8.38 -8.16
N GLU A 50 -6.93 -9.40 -8.99
CA GLU A 50 -6.39 -9.33 -10.35
C GLU A 50 -6.94 -8.11 -11.10
N PRO A 51 -6.09 -7.26 -11.67
CA PRO A 51 -6.54 -6.18 -12.52
C PRO A 51 -7.39 -6.72 -13.67
N LEU A 52 -8.44 -6.00 -14.06
CA LEU A 52 -9.41 -6.43 -15.09
C LEU A 52 -8.75 -6.88 -16.41
N ASN A 53 -7.54 -6.42 -16.69
CA ASN A 53 -6.81 -6.76 -17.92
C ASN A 53 -5.63 -7.73 -17.68
N ALA A 54 -5.42 -8.20 -16.46
CA ALA A 54 -4.37 -9.15 -16.17
C ALA A 54 -4.87 -10.57 -16.51
N GLN A 55 -4.14 -11.25 -17.38
CA GLN A 55 -4.40 -12.65 -17.72
C GLN A 55 -3.43 -13.56 -16.97
N TRP A 56 -3.53 -13.54 -15.64
CA TRP A 56 -2.71 -14.44 -14.82
C TRP A 56 -3.22 -15.87 -14.92
N THR A 57 -2.30 -16.80 -15.10
CA THR A 57 -2.60 -18.22 -14.98
C THR A 57 -2.87 -18.58 -13.52
N ASP A 58 -3.52 -19.71 -13.27
CA ASP A 58 -3.76 -20.21 -11.91
C ASP A 58 -2.44 -20.43 -11.17
N ASP A 59 -1.39 -20.84 -11.87
CA ASP A 59 -0.04 -21.04 -11.35
C ASP A 59 0.59 -19.72 -10.91
N GLU A 60 0.45 -18.66 -11.70
CA GLU A 60 0.94 -17.31 -11.36
C GLU A 60 0.21 -16.74 -10.14
N LYS A 61 -1.11 -16.91 -10.07
CA LYS A 61 -1.92 -16.51 -8.90
C LYS A 61 -1.49 -17.25 -7.65
N SER A 62 -1.29 -18.56 -7.75
CA SER A 62 -0.85 -19.41 -6.64
C SER A 62 0.51 -18.95 -6.09
N LYS A 63 1.46 -18.63 -6.96
CA LYS A 63 2.78 -18.10 -6.57
C LYS A 63 2.67 -16.78 -5.82
N ILE A 64 1.78 -15.89 -6.24
CA ILE A 64 1.53 -14.62 -5.55
C ILE A 64 0.92 -14.89 -4.16
N ILE A 65 -0.10 -15.73 -4.09
CA ILE A 65 -0.81 -16.07 -2.85
C ILE A 65 0.14 -16.72 -1.84
N ASP A 66 1.05 -17.58 -2.28
CA ASP A 66 2.04 -18.25 -1.43
C ASP A 66 3.00 -17.26 -0.74
N THR A 67 3.14 -16.04 -1.27
CA THR A 67 3.93 -14.98 -0.64
C THR A 67 3.17 -14.15 0.38
N ILE A 68 1.88 -14.42 0.57
CA ILE A 68 1.00 -13.64 1.45
C ILE A 68 0.69 -14.46 2.71
N PRO A 69 1.12 -14.05 3.90
CA PRO A 69 0.85 -14.79 5.13
C PRO A 69 -0.62 -15.10 5.40
N LEU A 70 -1.54 -14.18 5.04
CA LEU A 70 -2.99 -14.45 5.17
C LEU A 70 -3.54 -15.41 4.10
N GLY A 71 -2.71 -15.88 3.15
CA GLY A 71 -3.07 -16.95 2.21
C GLY A 71 -4.09 -16.57 1.14
N ARG A 72 -4.30 -15.29 0.89
CA ARG A 72 -5.20 -14.78 -0.15
C ARG A 72 -4.82 -13.39 -0.59
N MET A 73 -5.29 -12.98 -1.75
CA MET A 73 -5.25 -11.58 -2.18
C MET A 73 -6.24 -10.73 -1.38
N GLY A 74 -5.95 -9.45 -1.27
CA GLY A 74 -6.88 -8.48 -0.71
C GLY A 74 -7.99 -8.11 -1.70
N THR A 75 -8.96 -7.35 -1.23
CA THR A 75 -10.09 -6.86 -2.01
C THR A 75 -10.10 -5.32 -2.05
N GLU A 76 -10.77 -4.77 -3.05
CA GLU A 76 -10.97 -3.32 -3.15
C GLU A 76 -11.72 -2.76 -1.94
N ASP A 77 -12.67 -3.51 -1.40
CA ASP A 77 -13.43 -3.13 -0.20
C ASP A 77 -12.52 -3.01 1.04
N GLU A 78 -11.53 -3.86 1.18
CA GLU A 78 -10.55 -3.78 2.28
C GLU A 78 -9.69 -2.51 2.17
N ILE A 79 -9.33 -2.09 0.96
CA ILE A 79 -8.64 -0.82 0.73
C ILE A 79 -9.56 0.37 1.04
N ALA A 80 -10.81 0.32 0.59
CA ALA A 80 -11.80 1.36 0.86
C ALA A 80 -12.05 1.54 2.36
N LYS A 81 -12.17 0.46 3.11
CA LYS A 81 -12.30 0.50 4.59
C LYS A 81 -11.10 1.15 5.26
N ALA A 82 -9.89 0.88 4.80
CA ALA A 82 -8.68 1.52 5.31
C ALA A 82 -8.68 3.03 5.02
N ALA A 83 -9.12 3.45 3.84
CA ALA A 83 -9.24 4.86 3.49
C ALA A 83 -10.24 5.58 4.40
N ILE A 84 -11.41 4.98 4.64
CA ILE A 84 -12.44 5.52 5.53
C ILE A 84 -11.91 5.62 6.96
N PHE A 85 -11.23 4.58 7.45
CA PHE A 85 -10.61 4.60 8.77
C PHE A 85 -9.65 5.79 8.94
N LEU A 86 -8.76 6.02 7.98
CA LEU A 86 -7.83 7.16 8.03
C LEU A 86 -8.55 8.49 7.91
N ALA A 87 -9.60 8.59 7.09
CA ALA A 87 -10.40 9.80 6.94
C ALA A 87 -11.12 10.18 8.24
N GLU A 88 -11.61 9.22 9.00
CA GLU A 88 -12.35 9.42 10.24
C GLU A 88 -11.46 9.54 11.49
N SER A 89 -10.20 9.11 11.41
CA SER A 89 -9.27 9.06 12.55
C SER A 89 -8.59 10.41 12.77
N SER A 90 -9.21 11.27 13.56
CA SER A 90 -8.79 12.66 13.75
C SER A 90 -7.42 12.85 14.42
N TYR A 91 -6.88 11.81 15.06
CA TYR A 91 -5.57 11.87 15.74
C TYR A 91 -4.48 11.08 15.00
N VAL A 92 -4.72 10.74 13.72
CA VAL A 92 -3.77 10.01 12.86
C VAL A 92 -3.30 10.90 11.72
N THR A 93 -2.02 11.20 11.66
CA THR A 93 -1.38 11.93 10.55
C THR A 93 0.04 11.45 10.33
N GLY A 94 0.55 11.57 9.12
CA GLY A 94 1.90 11.17 8.73
C GLY A 94 2.13 9.66 8.68
N GLN A 95 1.07 8.86 8.67
CA GLN A 95 1.16 7.40 8.71
C GLN A 95 0.95 6.79 7.33
N THR A 96 1.62 5.67 7.10
CA THR A 96 1.38 4.79 5.96
C THR A 96 0.84 3.47 6.50
N LEU A 97 -0.40 3.15 6.10
CA LEU A 97 -1.08 1.93 6.53
C LEU A 97 -0.93 0.85 5.46
N ASN A 98 -0.24 -0.22 5.79
CA ASN A 98 -0.10 -1.38 4.91
C ASN A 98 -1.37 -2.24 4.95
N ILE A 99 -1.93 -2.53 3.78
CA ILE A 99 -3.08 -3.41 3.60
C ILE A 99 -2.65 -4.52 2.64
N ASP A 100 -1.91 -5.49 3.15
CA ASP A 100 -1.13 -6.40 2.32
C ASP A 100 -1.16 -7.88 2.75
N GLY A 101 -1.98 -8.20 3.74
CA GLY A 101 -2.06 -9.57 4.26
C GLY A 101 -0.77 -10.08 4.90
N GLY A 102 0.12 -9.17 5.29
CA GLY A 102 1.42 -9.50 5.87
C GLY A 102 2.55 -9.68 4.85
N LYS A 103 2.32 -9.40 3.58
CA LYS A 103 3.30 -9.60 2.50
C LYS A 103 4.61 -8.84 2.71
N SER A 104 4.59 -7.72 3.41
CA SER A 104 5.77 -6.89 3.68
C SER A 104 6.60 -7.34 4.89
N LEU A 105 6.19 -8.36 5.58
CA LEU A 105 6.87 -8.90 6.78
C LEU A 105 8.14 -9.71 6.47
#